data_47f32f4c0babc6afd89b9b9234b6dbe7
#
_entry.id   47f32f4c0babc6afd89b9b9234b6dbe7
#
_cell.length_a   1.000
_cell.length_b   1.000
_cell.length_c   1.000
_cell.angle_alpha   90.00
_cell.angle_beta   90.00
_cell.angle_gamma   90.00
#
_symmetry.space_group_name_H-M   'P 1'
#
loop_
_entity.id
_entity.type
_entity.pdbx_description
1 polymer ?
#
loop_
_entity_poly.entity_id
_entity_poly.type
_entity_poly.pdbx_seq_one_letter_code
_entity_poly.pdbx_strand_id
1 'polypeptide(L)'
;LFCLPPASGLAWGFAGLARHLAPGRPLFGLQSRGLVPGEAPAATLAEAVAEHTARIRERQPEGPYHLLGYSMGGLVAYEVAVTLQAAGEKVALLAVLDAFPGTWIRQAPPADRPTLLRSILTVLGRPTPQVPVTDEQFMELICSVPDMAGGLTDDELAALVEVTARNGRLLQEFAPTLYDGDLLVFTAADDPGAVPGRYGDWRPYVTGRVVDHEIPCAHGEMTRPGALDRIGPSLAEQLA
;
A
#
# COMPACT_ATOMS: atom_id res chain seq x y z
N LEU A 1 -3.97 14.14 2.54
CA LEU A 1 -3.09 13.02 2.26
C LEU A 1 -3.90 11.85 1.73
N PHE A 2 -3.57 11.36 0.55
CA PHE A 2 -4.19 10.19 -0.07
C PHE A 2 -3.31 8.96 0.16
N CYS A 3 -3.90 7.90 0.69
CA CYS A 3 -3.21 6.68 1.07
C CYS A 3 -3.65 5.51 0.18
N LEU A 4 -2.71 4.91 -0.54
CA LEU A 4 -2.94 3.81 -1.47
C LEU A 4 -2.61 2.47 -0.80
N PRO A 5 -3.50 1.46 -0.94
CA PRO A 5 -3.49 0.26 -0.14
C PRO A 5 -2.44 -0.74 -0.61
N PRO A 6 -2.00 -1.67 0.26
CA PRO A 6 -1.19 -2.82 -0.12
C PRO A 6 -2.00 -3.79 -1.02
N ALA A 7 -1.40 -4.92 -1.36
CA ALA A 7 -2.01 -5.91 -2.26
C ALA A 7 -3.40 -6.41 -1.79
N SER A 8 -3.69 -6.41 -0.48
CA SER A 8 -5.03 -6.73 0.02
C SER A 8 -6.13 -5.77 -0.45
N GLY A 9 -5.76 -4.59 -0.96
CA GLY A 9 -6.72 -3.56 -1.36
C GLY A 9 -7.33 -2.78 -0.20
N LEU A 10 -7.02 -3.11 1.06
CA LEU A 10 -7.61 -2.51 2.25
C LEU A 10 -6.77 -1.33 2.74
N ALA A 11 -7.40 -0.17 2.90
CA ALA A 11 -6.74 1.06 3.32
C ALA A 11 -6.84 1.35 4.83
N TRP A 12 -7.46 0.48 5.61
CA TRP A 12 -7.77 0.74 7.04
C TRP A 12 -6.54 0.92 7.91
N GLY A 13 -5.43 0.25 7.58
CA GLY A 13 -4.18 0.36 8.31
C GLY A 13 -3.65 1.79 8.43
N PHE A 14 -4.02 2.68 7.50
CA PHE A 14 -3.59 4.08 7.54
C PHE A 14 -4.35 4.94 8.55
N ALA A 15 -5.48 4.48 9.09
CA ALA A 15 -6.31 5.27 10.03
C ALA A 15 -5.50 5.77 11.24
N GLY A 16 -4.54 4.96 11.71
CA GLY A 16 -3.65 5.32 12.80
C GLY A 16 -2.77 6.56 12.55
N LEU A 17 -2.59 6.97 11.29
CA LEU A 17 -1.84 8.20 10.96
C LEU A 17 -2.58 9.48 11.37
N ALA A 18 -3.90 9.44 11.45
CA ALA A 18 -4.70 10.65 11.73
C ALA A 18 -4.28 11.37 13.01
N ARG A 19 -3.81 10.65 14.03
CA ARG A 19 -3.32 11.22 15.30
C ARG A 19 -2.01 12.00 15.19
N HIS A 20 -1.24 11.78 14.12
CA HIS A 20 0.05 12.42 13.88
C HIS A 20 -0.05 13.63 12.96
N LEU A 21 -1.17 13.77 12.26
CA LEU A 21 -1.39 14.87 11.32
C LEU A 21 -1.95 16.10 12.06
N ALA A 22 -1.69 17.29 11.50
CA ALA A 22 -2.25 18.52 12.03
C ALA A 22 -3.79 18.44 12.11
N PRO A 23 -4.42 19.03 13.16
CA PRO A 23 -5.87 19.06 13.28
C PRO A 23 -6.53 19.63 12.01
N GLY A 24 -7.52 18.89 11.48
CA GLY A 24 -8.25 19.27 10.27
C GLY A 24 -7.58 18.89 8.95
N ARG A 25 -6.38 18.29 8.95
CA ARG A 25 -5.79 17.76 7.71
C ARG A 25 -6.50 16.48 7.28
N PRO A 26 -7.11 16.44 6.09
CA PRO A 26 -7.83 15.27 5.63
C PRO A 26 -6.89 14.09 5.35
N LEU A 27 -7.31 12.89 5.76
CA LEU A 27 -6.68 11.61 5.44
C LEU A 27 -7.67 10.76 4.66
N PHE A 28 -7.33 10.38 3.44
CA PHE A 28 -8.18 9.59 2.56
C PHE A 28 -7.53 8.23 2.29
N GLY A 29 -8.14 7.16 2.78
CA GLY A 29 -7.77 5.80 2.40
C GLY A 29 -8.50 5.39 1.12
N LEU A 30 -7.77 5.06 0.08
CA LEU A 30 -8.32 4.59 -1.19
C LEU A 30 -8.31 3.06 -1.19
N GLN A 31 -9.48 2.43 -1.30
CA GLN A 31 -9.57 0.98 -1.41
C GLN A 31 -9.51 0.53 -2.86
N SER A 32 -8.96 -0.66 -3.10
CA SER A 32 -8.98 -1.25 -4.45
C SER A 32 -10.40 -1.61 -4.87
N ARG A 33 -10.68 -1.51 -6.18
CA ARG A 33 -11.90 -2.03 -6.79
C ARG A 33 -11.92 -3.56 -6.70
N GLY A 34 -13.11 -4.13 -6.60
CA GLY A 34 -13.33 -5.57 -6.52
C GLY A 34 -13.48 -6.09 -5.09
N LEU A 35 -13.36 -5.24 -4.06
CA LEU A 35 -13.62 -5.63 -2.67
C LEU A 35 -15.13 -5.77 -2.37
N VAL A 36 -15.97 -5.16 -3.19
CA VAL A 36 -17.41 -5.35 -3.12
C VAL A 36 -17.78 -6.56 -3.99
N PRO A 37 -18.51 -7.55 -3.46
CA PRO A 37 -18.93 -8.72 -4.24
C PRO A 37 -19.63 -8.32 -5.55
N GLY A 38 -19.24 -8.95 -6.66
CA GLY A 38 -19.76 -8.63 -8.00
C GLY A 38 -19.05 -7.49 -8.73
N GLU A 39 -18.16 -6.75 -8.07
CA GLU A 39 -17.30 -5.76 -8.71
C GLU A 39 -16.01 -6.43 -9.22
N ALA A 40 -15.67 -6.24 -10.49
CA ALA A 40 -14.44 -6.81 -11.03
C ALA A 40 -13.21 -6.01 -10.56
N PRO A 41 -12.13 -6.65 -10.08
CA PRO A 41 -10.88 -5.96 -9.77
C PRO A 41 -10.22 -5.42 -11.04
N ALA A 42 -9.28 -4.48 -10.90
CA ALA A 42 -8.52 -3.93 -12.01
C ALA A 42 -7.81 -5.04 -12.80
N ALA A 43 -7.89 -4.99 -14.13
CA ALA A 43 -7.28 -6.00 -14.98
C ALA A 43 -5.79 -5.77 -15.23
N THR A 44 -5.33 -4.51 -15.19
CA THR A 44 -3.93 -4.10 -15.40
C THR A 44 -3.49 -3.08 -14.35
N LEU A 45 -2.18 -2.92 -14.18
CA LEU A 45 -1.63 -1.86 -13.32
C LEU A 45 -2.06 -0.47 -13.82
N ALA A 46 -2.07 -0.25 -15.14
CA ALA A 46 -2.50 1.00 -15.72
C ALA A 46 -3.96 1.32 -15.40
N GLU A 47 -4.85 0.32 -15.40
CA GLU A 47 -6.26 0.49 -14.99
C GLU A 47 -6.37 0.86 -13.52
N ALA A 48 -5.63 0.20 -12.62
CA ALA A 48 -5.60 0.53 -11.19
C ALA A 48 -5.10 1.97 -10.95
N VAL A 49 -4.02 2.38 -11.65
CA VAL A 49 -3.47 3.75 -11.58
C VAL A 49 -4.50 4.78 -12.07
N ALA A 50 -5.13 4.53 -13.22
CA ALA A 50 -6.14 5.44 -13.78
C ALA A 50 -7.33 5.61 -12.82
N GLU A 51 -7.80 4.53 -12.22
CA GLU A 51 -8.91 4.55 -11.27
C GLU A 51 -8.55 5.35 -10.00
N HIS A 52 -7.41 5.06 -9.38
CA HIS A 52 -6.96 5.81 -8.19
C HIS A 52 -6.74 7.29 -8.52
N THR A 53 -6.17 7.61 -9.68
CA THR A 53 -6.00 9.00 -10.15
C THR A 53 -7.35 9.70 -10.29
N ALA A 54 -8.36 9.04 -10.88
CA ALA A 54 -9.70 9.59 -11.04
C ALA A 54 -10.36 9.88 -9.69
N ARG A 55 -10.32 8.94 -8.74
CA ARG A 55 -10.86 9.10 -7.38
C ARG A 55 -10.16 10.22 -6.59
N ILE A 56 -8.84 10.36 -6.76
CA ILE A 56 -8.08 11.46 -6.15
C ILE A 56 -8.55 12.79 -6.71
N ARG A 57 -8.66 12.91 -8.04
CA ARG A 57 -9.10 14.15 -8.70
C ARG A 57 -10.58 14.47 -8.45
N GLU A 58 -11.44 13.48 -8.30
CA GLU A 58 -12.83 13.68 -7.89
C GLU A 58 -12.91 14.35 -6.51
N ARG A 59 -12.03 13.94 -5.59
CA ARG A 59 -12.00 14.50 -4.24
C ARG A 59 -11.24 15.81 -4.15
N GLN A 60 -10.17 15.95 -4.92
CA GLN A 60 -9.32 17.13 -5.00
C GLN A 60 -9.00 17.40 -6.48
N PRO A 61 -9.75 18.28 -7.17
CA PRO A 61 -9.60 18.53 -8.61
C PRO A 61 -8.23 19.05 -9.03
N GLU A 62 -7.57 19.83 -8.17
CA GLU A 62 -6.30 20.49 -8.44
C GLU A 62 -5.28 20.20 -7.34
N GLY A 63 -3.97 20.14 -7.73
CA GLY A 63 -2.87 20.01 -6.78
C GLY A 63 -2.72 21.22 -5.84
N PRO A 64 -1.75 21.16 -4.90
CA PRO A 64 -0.73 20.13 -4.79
C PRO A 64 -1.24 18.86 -4.14
N TYR A 65 -0.84 17.71 -4.68
CA TYR A 65 -1.22 16.40 -4.15
C TYR A 65 -0.18 15.88 -3.16
N HIS A 66 -0.66 15.13 -2.15
CA HIS A 66 0.16 14.45 -1.17
C HIS A 66 -0.23 12.97 -1.19
N LEU A 67 0.70 12.12 -1.58
CA LEU A 67 0.48 10.70 -1.82
C LEU A 67 1.33 9.86 -0.87
N LEU A 68 0.73 8.83 -0.32
CA LEU A 68 1.39 7.81 0.50
C LEU A 68 0.93 6.44 0.02
N GLY A 69 1.85 5.52 -0.25
CA GLY A 69 1.48 4.15 -0.59
C GLY A 69 2.23 3.13 0.24
N TYR A 70 1.57 2.00 0.55
CA TYR A 70 2.19 0.91 1.28
C TYR A 70 2.34 -0.32 0.38
N SER A 71 3.56 -0.92 0.36
CA SER A 71 3.81 -2.14 -0.41
C SER A 71 3.44 -1.92 -1.89
N MET A 72 2.56 -2.72 -2.48
CA MET A 72 2.01 -2.48 -3.81
C MET A 72 1.47 -1.05 -3.98
N GLY A 73 0.76 -0.54 -2.96
CA GLY A 73 0.24 0.83 -2.99
C GLY A 73 1.31 1.89 -3.15
N GLY A 74 2.55 1.62 -2.71
CA GLY A 74 3.70 2.50 -2.95
C GLY A 74 4.06 2.59 -4.43
N LEU A 75 4.02 1.47 -5.15
CA LEU A 75 4.26 1.44 -6.60
C LEU A 75 3.12 2.10 -7.36
N VAL A 76 1.87 1.87 -6.94
CA VAL A 76 0.70 2.54 -7.52
C VAL A 76 0.74 4.04 -7.23
N ALA A 77 1.11 4.48 -6.02
CA ALA A 77 1.25 5.90 -5.66
C ALA A 77 2.31 6.59 -6.52
N TYR A 78 3.41 5.89 -6.81
CA TYR A 78 4.45 6.38 -7.71
C TYR A 78 3.91 6.60 -9.13
N GLU A 79 3.22 5.63 -9.72
CA GLU A 79 2.64 5.76 -11.06
C GLU A 79 1.51 6.81 -11.11
N VAL A 80 0.71 6.95 -10.04
CA VAL A 80 -0.26 8.04 -9.89
C VAL A 80 0.44 9.40 -9.88
N ALA A 81 1.57 9.54 -9.15
CA ALA A 81 2.34 10.78 -9.11
C ALA A 81 2.87 11.14 -10.49
N VAL A 82 3.46 10.19 -11.22
CA VAL A 82 3.91 10.39 -12.61
C VAL A 82 2.75 10.79 -13.53
N THR A 83 1.61 10.11 -13.39
CA THR A 83 0.41 10.41 -14.19
C THR A 83 -0.11 11.83 -13.93
N LEU A 84 -0.16 12.25 -12.66
CA LEU A 84 -0.57 13.61 -12.28
C LEU A 84 0.40 14.66 -12.84
N GLN A 85 1.71 14.43 -12.74
CA GLN A 85 2.72 15.34 -13.32
C GLN A 85 2.61 15.42 -14.85
N ALA A 86 2.36 14.30 -15.53
CA ALA A 86 2.13 14.30 -16.97
C ALA A 86 0.88 15.11 -17.37
N ALA A 87 -0.08 15.25 -16.47
CA ALA A 87 -1.25 16.12 -16.63
C ALA A 87 -1.02 17.58 -16.21
N GLY A 88 0.22 17.96 -15.86
CA GLY A 88 0.60 19.31 -15.44
C GLY A 88 0.30 19.63 -13.97
N GLU A 89 -0.06 18.63 -13.17
CA GLU A 89 -0.38 18.80 -11.77
C GLU A 89 0.86 18.74 -10.87
N LYS A 90 0.81 19.45 -9.74
CA LYS A 90 1.87 19.43 -8.74
C LYS A 90 1.64 18.30 -7.72
N VAL A 91 2.64 17.43 -7.56
CA VAL A 91 2.74 16.51 -6.43
C VAL A 91 3.72 17.11 -5.42
N ALA A 92 3.23 17.45 -4.23
CA ALA A 92 4.04 18.09 -3.18
C ALA A 92 4.67 17.07 -2.24
N LEU A 93 4.08 15.88 -2.10
CA LEU A 93 4.64 14.78 -1.34
C LEU A 93 4.37 13.46 -2.07
N LEU A 94 5.41 12.69 -2.31
CA LEU A 94 5.32 11.26 -2.63
C LEU A 94 6.10 10.49 -1.56
N ALA A 95 5.37 9.63 -0.82
CA ALA A 95 5.94 8.78 0.22
C ALA A 95 5.55 7.31 0.00
N VAL A 96 6.47 6.40 0.31
CA VAL A 96 6.24 4.96 0.20
C VAL A 96 6.64 4.24 1.48
N LEU A 97 5.80 3.29 1.91
CA LEU A 97 6.06 2.40 3.02
C LEU A 97 6.47 1.05 2.46
N ASP A 98 7.74 0.73 2.61
CA ASP A 98 8.37 -0.54 2.25
C ASP A 98 7.99 -1.05 0.85
N ALA A 99 8.14 -0.17 -0.13
CA ALA A 99 7.91 -0.42 -1.54
C ALA A 99 9.16 -0.09 -2.36
N PHE A 100 9.53 -0.96 -3.29
CA PHE A 100 10.80 -0.85 -4.04
C PHE A 100 10.61 -1.19 -5.52
N PRO A 101 11.36 -0.54 -6.44
CA PRO A 101 11.20 -0.70 -7.88
C PRO A 101 11.88 -1.96 -8.45
N GLY A 102 12.20 -2.95 -7.60
CA GLY A 102 13.01 -4.10 -7.99
C GLY A 102 12.36 -5.07 -8.95
N THR A 103 13.17 -5.66 -9.82
CA THR A 103 12.73 -6.67 -10.80
C THR A 103 12.41 -8.03 -10.19
N TRP A 104 12.76 -8.27 -8.93
CA TRP A 104 12.49 -9.52 -8.21
C TRP A 104 10.99 -9.87 -8.15
N ILE A 105 10.12 -8.86 -8.09
CA ILE A 105 8.65 -9.02 -8.08
C ILE A 105 8.19 -9.70 -9.37
N ARG A 106 8.82 -9.40 -10.52
CA ARG A 106 8.45 -9.96 -11.83
C ARG A 106 8.69 -11.46 -11.93
N GLN A 107 9.54 -12.02 -11.07
CA GLN A 107 9.95 -13.41 -11.09
C GLN A 107 9.28 -14.23 -9.98
N ALA A 108 8.53 -13.58 -9.08
CA ALA A 108 7.84 -14.27 -8.01
C ALA A 108 6.72 -15.16 -8.57
N PRO A 109 6.61 -16.42 -8.16
CA PRO A 109 5.48 -17.25 -8.55
C PRO A 109 4.18 -16.68 -7.97
N PRO A 110 3.02 -16.94 -8.58
CA PRO A 110 1.74 -16.57 -8.01
C PRO A 110 1.60 -17.16 -6.59
N ALA A 111 1.15 -16.34 -5.64
CA ALA A 111 0.90 -16.78 -4.29
C ALA A 111 -0.28 -17.76 -4.26
N ASP A 112 -0.15 -18.85 -3.52
CA ASP A 112 -1.25 -19.76 -3.25
C ASP A 112 -2.25 -19.17 -2.24
N ARG A 113 -3.44 -19.77 -2.12
CA ARG A 113 -4.49 -19.28 -1.23
C ARG A 113 -4.04 -19.13 0.23
N PRO A 114 -3.36 -20.10 0.87
CA PRO A 114 -2.84 -19.93 2.23
C PRO A 114 -1.90 -18.76 2.40
N THR A 115 -1.05 -18.47 1.41
CA THR A 115 -0.13 -17.34 1.40
C THR A 115 -0.92 -16.01 1.30
N LEU A 116 -1.97 -15.96 0.46
CA LEU A 116 -2.84 -14.79 0.34
C LEU A 116 -3.58 -14.50 1.65
N LEU A 117 -4.17 -15.51 2.27
CA LEU A 117 -4.86 -15.38 3.57
C LEU A 117 -3.90 -14.87 4.65
N ARG A 118 -2.69 -15.42 4.69
CA ARG A 118 -1.66 -14.95 5.62
C ARG A 118 -1.30 -13.49 5.39
N SER A 119 -1.10 -13.08 4.14
CA SER A 119 -0.79 -11.68 3.80
C SER A 119 -1.89 -10.72 4.24
N ILE A 120 -3.16 -11.10 4.06
CA ILE A 120 -4.31 -10.33 4.52
C ILE A 120 -4.30 -10.19 6.05
N LEU A 121 -4.12 -11.30 6.79
CA LEU A 121 -4.02 -11.28 8.25
C LEU A 121 -2.90 -10.38 8.74
N THR A 122 -1.74 -10.43 8.07
CA THR A 122 -0.60 -9.58 8.40
C THR A 122 -0.95 -8.10 8.29
N VAL A 123 -1.57 -7.69 7.17
CA VAL A 123 -2.03 -6.30 6.95
C VAL A 123 -3.08 -5.87 7.99
N LEU A 124 -3.95 -6.79 8.40
CA LEU A 124 -4.95 -6.55 9.44
C LEU A 124 -4.38 -6.61 10.87
N GLY A 125 -3.06 -6.78 11.00
CA GLY A 125 -2.39 -6.81 12.30
C GLY A 125 -2.68 -8.06 13.13
N ARG A 126 -3.09 -9.17 12.49
CA ARG A 126 -3.39 -10.42 13.19
C ARG A 126 -2.17 -11.33 13.26
N PRO A 127 -2.06 -12.15 14.31
CA PRO A 127 -1.03 -13.18 14.37
C PRO A 127 -1.13 -14.10 13.14
N THR A 128 0.00 -14.34 12.49
CA THR A 128 0.04 -15.24 11.34
C THR A 128 0.64 -16.58 11.76
N PRO A 129 -0.12 -17.68 11.65
CA PRO A 129 0.40 -19.03 11.94
C PRO A 129 1.62 -19.38 11.09
N GLN A 130 2.52 -20.18 11.63
CA GLN A 130 3.68 -20.72 10.89
C GLN A 130 3.28 -21.77 9.84
N VAL A 131 2.10 -22.37 10.02
CA VAL A 131 1.51 -23.38 9.11
C VAL A 131 0.63 -22.69 8.06
N PRO A 132 0.29 -23.39 6.95
CA PRO A 132 -0.69 -22.89 5.99
C PRO A 132 -2.00 -22.51 6.67
N VAL A 133 -2.53 -21.33 6.34
CA VAL A 133 -3.79 -20.82 6.92
C VAL A 133 -4.95 -21.40 6.12
N THR A 134 -5.91 -22.05 6.79
CA THR A 134 -7.17 -22.47 6.16
C THR A 134 -8.20 -21.35 6.20
N ASP A 135 -9.28 -21.49 5.42
CA ASP A 135 -10.38 -20.52 5.41
C ASP A 135 -11.05 -20.41 6.79
N GLU A 136 -11.25 -21.54 7.47
CA GLU A 136 -11.84 -21.55 8.81
C GLU A 136 -10.96 -20.81 9.82
N GLN A 137 -9.66 -21.08 9.82
CA GLN A 137 -8.70 -20.39 10.71
C GLN A 137 -8.64 -18.89 10.39
N PHE A 138 -8.68 -18.53 9.09
CA PHE A 138 -8.74 -17.13 8.68
C PHE A 138 -9.99 -16.44 9.22
N MET A 139 -11.17 -17.05 9.07
CA MET A 139 -12.44 -16.50 9.57
C MET A 139 -12.44 -16.34 11.08
N GLU A 140 -11.92 -17.33 11.83
CA GLU A 140 -11.79 -17.23 13.29
C GLU A 140 -10.93 -16.03 13.71
N LEU A 141 -9.79 -15.84 13.04
CA LEU A 141 -8.89 -14.71 13.30
C LEU A 141 -9.49 -13.35 12.88
N ILE A 142 -10.23 -13.30 11.78
CA ILE A 142 -10.92 -12.09 11.32
C ILE A 142 -12.02 -11.65 12.31
N CYS A 143 -12.84 -12.57 12.80
CA CYS A 143 -13.89 -12.25 13.77
C CYS A 143 -13.35 -11.64 15.08
N SER A 144 -12.06 -11.82 15.36
CA SER A 144 -11.39 -11.19 16.51
C SER A 144 -11.00 -9.72 16.27
N VAL A 145 -11.19 -9.17 15.05
CA VAL A 145 -11.02 -7.74 14.74
C VAL A 145 -12.31 -7.03 15.16
N PRO A 146 -12.26 -6.00 16.03
CA PRO A 146 -13.47 -5.36 16.57
C PRO A 146 -14.47 -4.91 15.49
N ASP A 147 -13.96 -4.27 14.41
CA ASP A 147 -14.78 -3.76 13.32
C ASP A 147 -15.24 -4.86 12.32
N MET A 148 -14.76 -6.10 12.50
CA MET A 148 -15.07 -7.27 11.68
C MET A 148 -15.64 -8.44 12.54
N ALA A 149 -16.14 -8.15 13.73
CA ALA A 149 -16.66 -9.17 14.65
C ALA A 149 -17.83 -10.00 14.08
N GLY A 150 -18.52 -9.47 13.06
CA GLY A 150 -19.52 -10.20 12.28
C GLY A 150 -18.95 -11.20 11.27
N GLY A 151 -17.64 -11.21 11.09
CA GLY A 151 -16.96 -12.01 10.05
C GLY A 151 -17.15 -11.43 8.65
N LEU A 152 -16.74 -12.22 7.66
CA LEU A 152 -16.99 -11.97 6.24
C LEU A 152 -17.95 -13.04 5.73
N THR A 153 -18.81 -12.70 4.81
CA THR A 153 -19.52 -13.70 4.02
C THR A 153 -18.54 -14.44 3.10
N ASP A 154 -18.93 -15.59 2.59
CA ASP A 154 -18.12 -16.36 1.64
C ASP A 154 -17.78 -15.53 0.39
N ASP A 155 -18.73 -14.71 -0.10
CA ASP A 155 -18.56 -13.84 -1.25
C ASP A 155 -17.56 -12.69 -0.95
N GLU A 156 -17.61 -12.10 0.24
CA GLU A 156 -16.64 -11.05 0.65
C GLU A 156 -15.23 -11.63 0.83
N LEU A 157 -15.12 -12.82 1.40
CA LEU A 157 -13.85 -13.53 1.51
C LEU A 157 -13.29 -13.85 0.12
N ALA A 158 -14.14 -14.35 -0.77
CA ALA A 158 -13.73 -14.66 -2.14
C ALA A 158 -13.26 -13.39 -2.88
N ALA A 159 -13.98 -12.28 -2.78
CA ALA A 159 -13.62 -11.00 -3.35
C ALA A 159 -12.27 -10.48 -2.81
N LEU A 160 -12.07 -10.54 -1.48
CA LEU A 160 -10.83 -10.10 -0.84
C LEU A 160 -9.62 -10.93 -1.29
N VAL A 161 -9.78 -12.26 -1.38
CA VAL A 161 -8.72 -13.16 -1.87
C VAL A 161 -8.43 -12.90 -3.35
N GLU A 162 -9.47 -12.71 -4.17
CA GLU A 162 -9.31 -12.42 -5.60
C GLU A 162 -8.58 -11.09 -5.83
N VAL A 163 -8.99 -10.03 -5.13
CA VAL A 163 -8.32 -8.71 -5.19
C VAL A 163 -6.85 -8.86 -4.78
N THR A 164 -6.56 -9.54 -3.67
CA THR A 164 -5.20 -9.74 -3.20
C THR A 164 -4.34 -10.47 -4.22
N ALA A 165 -4.86 -11.55 -4.80
CA ALA A 165 -4.18 -12.33 -5.83
C ALA A 165 -3.97 -11.53 -7.12
N ARG A 166 -4.98 -10.76 -7.55
CA ARG A 166 -4.88 -9.92 -8.74
C ARG A 166 -3.85 -8.83 -8.54
N ASN A 167 -3.94 -8.10 -7.45
CA ASN A 167 -3.02 -7.03 -7.10
C ASN A 167 -1.56 -7.54 -7.03
N GLY A 168 -1.33 -8.71 -6.46
CA GLY A 168 -0.01 -9.36 -6.47
C GLY A 168 0.53 -9.61 -7.88
N ARG A 169 -0.34 -9.96 -8.85
CA ARG A 169 0.05 -10.12 -10.27
C ARG A 169 0.35 -8.78 -10.94
N LEU A 170 -0.43 -7.72 -10.65
CA LEU A 170 -0.21 -6.40 -11.23
C LEU A 170 1.17 -5.83 -10.88
N LEU A 171 1.76 -6.21 -9.76
CA LEU A 171 3.13 -5.83 -9.41
C LEU A 171 4.16 -6.28 -10.47
N GLN A 172 3.90 -7.37 -11.18
CA GLN A 172 4.79 -7.87 -12.24
C GLN A 172 4.82 -6.96 -13.47
N GLU A 173 3.81 -6.09 -13.64
CA GLU A 173 3.72 -5.13 -14.73
C GLU A 173 4.49 -3.83 -14.42
N PHE A 174 4.89 -3.62 -13.15
CA PHE A 174 5.52 -2.38 -12.74
C PHE A 174 6.85 -2.14 -13.46
N ALA A 175 6.90 -1.02 -14.17
CA ALA A 175 8.07 -0.56 -14.92
C ALA A 175 8.20 0.96 -14.72
N PRO A 176 8.92 1.40 -13.66
CA PRO A 176 8.94 2.80 -13.29
C PRO A 176 9.53 3.67 -14.39
N THR A 177 8.87 4.78 -14.67
CA THR A 177 9.37 5.89 -15.45
C THR A 177 9.95 6.96 -14.51
N LEU A 178 10.49 8.06 -15.05
CA LEU A 178 11.08 9.10 -14.22
C LEU A 178 10.00 9.96 -13.56
N TYR A 179 10.04 10.06 -12.23
CA TYR A 179 9.27 11.00 -11.43
C TYR A 179 10.09 12.26 -11.17
N ASP A 180 9.49 13.44 -11.37
CA ASP A 180 10.14 14.73 -11.13
C ASP A 180 9.86 15.24 -9.71
N GLY A 181 10.76 14.94 -8.77
CA GLY A 181 10.64 15.36 -7.39
C GLY A 181 11.37 14.48 -6.39
N ASP A 182 11.25 14.83 -5.12
CA ASP A 182 11.79 14.07 -3.99
C ASP A 182 10.87 12.87 -3.66
N LEU A 183 11.46 11.77 -3.20
CA LEU A 183 10.75 10.58 -2.73
C LEU A 183 11.12 10.30 -1.28
N LEU A 184 10.11 10.20 -0.42
CA LEU A 184 10.25 9.78 0.96
C LEU A 184 10.00 8.27 1.06
N VAL A 185 10.98 7.53 1.55
CA VAL A 185 10.91 6.07 1.70
C VAL A 185 10.96 5.73 3.18
N PHE A 186 10.12 4.81 3.61
CA PHE A 186 10.18 4.18 4.92
C PHE A 186 10.41 2.69 4.73
N THR A 187 11.57 2.21 5.18
CA THR A 187 12.01 0.82 4.96
C THR A 187 11.83 0.00 6.23
N ALA A 188 11.20 -1.18 6.12
CA ALA A 188 11.12 -2.15 7.21
C ALA A 188 12.48 -2.80 7.46
N ALA A 189 13.07 -2.57 8.64
CA ALA A 189 14.44 -2.99 8.96
C ALA A 189 14.54 -4.43 9.50
N ASP A 190 13.44 -4.98 10.04
CA ASP A 190 13.44 -6.25 10.76
C ASP A 190 12.99 -7.45 9.88
N ASP A 191 12.85 -7.26 8.57
CA ASP A 191 12.49 -8.37 7.68
C ASP A 191 13.64 -9.37 7.56
N PRO A 192 13.38 -10.68 7.78
CA PRO A 192 14.38 -11.72 7.59
C PRO A 192 14.91 -11.71 6.15
N GLY A 193 16.17 -11.36 5.98
CA GLY A 193 16.81 -11.25 4.67
C GLY A 193 16.68 -9.90 3.98
N ALA A 194 16.26 -8.86 4.69
CA ALA A 194 16.41 -7.49 4.25
C ALA A 194 17.92 -7.19 4.10
N VAL A 195 18.40 -7.17 2.86
CA VAL A 195 19.76 -6.74 2.52
C VAL A 195 19.61 -5.39 1.82
N PRO A 196 20.35 -4.35 2.24
CA PRO A 196 20.31 -3.06 1.54
C PRO A 196 20.52 -3.24 0.03
N GLY A 197 19.63 -2.67 -0.77
CA GLY A 197 19.64 -2.77 -2.23
C GLY A 197 19.06 -4.07 -2.83
N ARG A 198 18.66 -5.05 -2.03
CA ARG A 198 18.06 -6.30 -2.53
C ARG A 198 16.76 -6.07 -3.32
N TYR A 199 15.98 -5.09 -2.89
CA TYR A 199 14.65 -4.81 -3.46
C TYR A 199 14.67 -3.72 -4.54
N GLY A 200 15.85 -3.19 -4.88
CA GLY A 200 16.02 -2.12 -5.86
C GLY A 200 16.23 -0.76 -5.20
N ASP A 201 16.62 0.19 -6.04
CA ASP A 201 16.97 1.55 -5.65
C ASP A 201 16.06 2.52 -6.42
N TRP A 202 15.45 3.46 -5.72
CA TRP A 202 14.60 4.48 -6.32
C TRP A 202 15.38 5.60 -7.02
N ARG A 203 16.66 5.81 -6.68
CA ARG A 203 17.47 6.91 -7.22
C ARG A 203 17.51 7.01 -8.72
N PRO A 204 17.52 5.94 -9.53
CA PRO A 204 17.47 6.02 -10.98
C PRO A 204 16.14 6.53 -11.55
N TYR A 205 15.09 6.56 -10.74
CA TYR A 205 13.71 6.83 -11.16
C TYR A 205 13.15 8.15 -10.64
N VAL A 206 13.94 8.94 -9.88
CA VAL A 206 13.54 10.25 -9.39
C VAL A 206 14.55 11.31 -9.78
N THR A 207 14.10 12.54 -10.07
CA THR A 207 15.01 13.66 -10.35
C THR A 207 15.52 14.33 -9.07
N GLY A 208 14.77 14.20 -7.99
CA GLY A 208 15.07 14.78 -6.69
C GLY A 208 15.83 13.81 -5.78
N ARG A 209 15.68 14.03 -4.48
CA ARG A 209 16.32 13.22 -3.44
C ARG A 209 15.46 12.02 -3.06
N VAL A 210 16.09 10.91 -2.77
CA VAL A 210 15.47 9.79 -2.04
C VAL A 210 15.89 9.92 -0.58
N VAL A 211 14.91 10.15 0.29
CA VAL A 211 15.10 10.24 1.74
C VAL A 211 14.55 8.96 2.35
N ASP A 212 15.43 8.12 2.88
CA ASP A 212 15.05 6.82 3.46
C ASP A 212 15.12 6.85 4.98
N HIS A 213 14.08 6.34 5.63
CA HIS A 213 13.96 6.15 7.06
C HIS A 213 13.76 4.68 7.38
N GLU A 214 14.71 4.08 8.08
CA GLU A 214 14.57 2.72 8.59
C GLU A 214 13.58 2.67 9.76
N ILE A 215 12.60 1.79 9.67
CA ILE A 215 11.60 1.54 10.71
C ILE A 215 11.86 0.14 11.29
N PRO A 216 12.12 0.00 12.61
CA PRO A 216 12.39 -1.27 13.25
C PRO A 216 11.08 -2.09 13.39
N CYS A 217 10.67 -2.68 12.31
CA CYS A 217 9.52 -3.58 12.19
C CYS A 217 9.65 -4.44 10.92
N ALA A 218 8.85 -5.49 10.82
CA ALA A 218 8.72 -6.27 9.59
C ALA A 218 7.77 -5.58 8.58
N HIS A 219 7.87 -5.98 7.29
CA HIS A 219 7.01 -5.47 6.20
C HIS A 219 5.53 -5.39 6.59
N GLY A 220 4.97 -6.47 7.11
CA GLY A 220 3.54 -6.52 7.48
C GLY A 220 3.17 -5.68 8.71
N GLU A 221 4.11 -5.00 9.33
CA GLU A 221 3.89 -4.18 10.53
C GLU A 221 3.94 -2.68 10.27
N MET A 222 4.24 -2.27 9.04
CA MET A 222 4.44 -0.86 8.66
C MET A 222 3.23 0.05 8.95
N THR A 223 2.03 -0.51 9.05
CA THR A 223 0.81 0.23 9.41
C THR A 223 0.33 -0.03 10.85
N ARG A 224 1.12 -0.73 11.66
CA ARG A 224 0.83 -0.91 13.10
C ARG A 224 1.16 0.35 13.90
N PRO A 225 0.54 0.55 15.08
CA PRO A 225 0.74 1.74 15.89
C PRO A 225 2.21 2.09 16.13
N GLY A 226 3.06 1.11 16.50
CA GLY A 226 4.48 1.35 16.78
C GLY A 226 5.29 1.85 15.58
N ALA A 227 4.99 1.36 14.37
CA ALA A 227 5.60 1.84 13.14
C ALA A 227 5.06 3.23 12.77
N LEU A 228 3.73 3.43 12.88
CA LEU A 228 3.09 4.72 12.59
C LEU A 228 3.54 5.83 13.55
N ASP A 229 3.89 5.51 14.80
CA ASP A 229 4.45 6.47 15.77
C ASP A 229 5.84 6.99 15.33
N ARG A 230 6.55 6.24 14.49
CA ARG A 230 7.84 6.66 13.91
C ARG A 230 7.67 7.33 12.55
N ILE A 231 6.75 6.86 11.73
CA ILE A 231 6.46 7.37 10.38
C ILE A 231 5.74 8.72 10.46
N GLY A 232 4.74 8.82 11.34
CA GLY A 232 3.82 9.96 11.43
C GLY A 232 4.50 11.32 11.60
N PRO A 233 5.47 11.49 12.52
CA PRO A 233 6.18 12.76 12.69
C PRO A 233 6.89 13.23 11.41
N SER A 234 7.62 12.35 10.72
CA SER A 234 8.30 12.70 9.46
C SER A 234 7.32 13.08 8.35
N LEU A 235 6.16 12.38 8.27
CA LEU A 235 5.10 12.78 7.35
C LEU A 235 4.50 14.14 7.72
N ALA A 236 4.28 14.41 9.00
CA ALA A 236 3.72 15.68 9.46
C ALA A 236 4.61 16.87 9.10
N GLU A 237 5.94 16.72 9.22
CA GLU A 237 6.92 17.74 8.81
C GLU A 237 6.84 18.05 7.32
N GLN A 238 6.67 17.04 6.47
CA GLN A 238 6.55 17.21 5.02
C GLN A 238 5.19 17.78 4.58
N LEU A 239 4.22 17.70 5.46
CA LEU A 239 2.86 18.18 5.23
C LEU A 239 2.61 19.58 5.83
N ALA A 240 3.55 20.12 6.59
CA ALA A 240 3.43 21.46 7.18
C ALA A 240 3.55 22.55 6.12
#